data_1fb197e9b173304a73b748abd730236a
#
_entry.id   1fb197e9b173304a73b748abd730236a
#
_cell.length_a   1.000
_cell.length_b   1.000
_cell.length_c   1.000
_cell.angle_alpha   90.00
_cell.angle_beta   90.00
_cell.angle_gamma   90.00
#
_symmetry.space_group_name_H-M   'P 1'
#
loop_
_entity.id
_entity.type
_entity.pdbx_description
1 polymer ?
#
loop_
_entity_poly.entity_id
_entity_poly.type
_entity_poly.pdbx_seq_one_letter_code
_entity_poly.pdbx_strand_id
1 'polypeptide(L)'
;MQRQISNMDLAFNKNEDYNKLARDQVRQRWEQIKLGGGEKALEKLHSQGKLSARERIDYLLDKDKPRMEIGAFAAEGMYREYGGCPSAGVVVEIGYVRGHQVIVVANDATVKAGAWFPMTCKKNLRAQEIAMENRLPIIYLVDSAGVFLPLQDEVFPDKEHFGRIFRNNAQMSSEGIVQIAAVMGSCVAGGAYLPIMSDEALIVNKTGSIFLAGSYLVKAAIGEDIDNETLGGATTHCQISGVTDYQCENDQDALEVIKNLVDKIGESSKAGFSRIKSAKPKLNPADIYGILPQSRTQPYDMKEIILRLVDDSEWEEYKEGYGQTILTGYARIDGWAVGIVANQRKVVKTKKGEMQVGGVIYSDSADKATRFIANCNQKKIPLVFLQDVTGFMVGSKSEHGGIIKDGAKLVNAVANSVVPKFTIIVGNSYGAGNYAMCGKAYDPRLIVAYPSANLAVMGGVQAAKVLLQIETATLKRKGETLSPEREQELLENIQKKYDEQTSPYYAAAHLWVDAIIDPLDTRQWISMGIEAANGAPLKKIFNMGVLQV
;
A
#
# COMPACT_ATOMS: atom_id res chain seq x y z
N MET A 1 -3.46 0.09 -49.99
CA MET A 1 -2.92 1.33 -49.41
C MET A 1 -2.29 0.99 -48.06
N GLN A 2 -0.97 0.75 -48.04
CA GLN A 2 -0.22 0.55 -46.79
C GLN A 2 -0.18 1.90 -46.06
N ARG A 3 -0.84 2.02 -44.88
CA ARG A 3 -0.63 3.15 -43.98
C ARG A 3 0.85 3.16 -43.60
N GLN A 4 1.59 4.19 -43.98
CA GLN A 4 2.91 4.45 -43.40
C GLN A 4 2.69 4.65 -41.89
N ILE A 5 3.17 3.70 -41.08
CA ILE A 5 3.15 3.82 -39.61
C ILE A 5 4.04 5.01 -39.27
N SER A 6 3.50 6.03 -38.64
CA SER A 6 4.26 7.19 -38.20
C SER A 6 5.25 6.79 -37.09
N ASN A 7 6.35 7.53 -36.90
CA ASN A 7 7.28 7.29 -35.80
C ASN A 7 6.58 7.41 -34.44
N MET A 8 5.51 8.22 -34.33
CA MET A 8 4.69 8.33 -33.11
C MET A 8 3.88 7.05 -32.87
N ASP A 9 3.26 6.46 -33.89
CA ASP A 9 2.53 5.20 -33.78
C ASP A 9 3.46 4.06 -33.38
N LEU A 10 4.69 4.04 -33.91
CA LEU A 10 5.67 3.03 -33.57
C LEU A 10 6.15 3.14 -32.09
N ALA A 11 6.38 4.36 -31.61
CA ALA A 11 6.77 4.60 -30.22
C ALA A 11 5.63 4.22 -29.24
N PHE A 12 4.39 4.60 -29.59
CA PHE A 12 3.21 4.23 -28.82
C PHE A 12 3.05 2.71 -28.70
N ASN A 13 3.15 1.98 -29.81
CA ASN A 13 3.03 0.51 -29.81
C ASN A 13 4.13 -0.16 -28.98
N LYS A 14 5.39 0.31 -29.10
CA LYS A 14 6.49 -0.20 -28.27
C LYS A 14 6.27 0.02 -26.78
N ASN A 15 5.78 1.19 -26.40
CA ASN A 15 5.44 1.49 -25.01
C ASN A 15 4.29 0.61 -24.52
N GLU A 16 3.27 0.43 -25.36
CA GLU A 16 2.11 -0.42 -25.05
C GLU A 16 2.52 -1.86 -24.77
N ASP A 17 3.34 -2.44 -25.66
CA ASP A 17 3.86 -3.81 -25.50
C ASP A 17 4.69 -3.93 -24.22
N TYR A 18 5.58 -2.98 -23.96
CA TYR A 18 6.42 -2.96 -22.76
C TYR A 18 5.57 -2.90 -21.48
N ASN A 19 4.61 -2.00 -21.39
CA ASN A 19 3.79 -1.83 -20.18
C ASN A 19 2.81 -2.98 -19.99
N LYS A 20 2.27 -3.56 -21.05
CA LYS A 20 1.46 -4.79 -20.98
C LYS A 20 2.29 -5.98 -20.49
N LEU A 21 3.52 -6.13 -20.98
CA LEU A 21 4.42 -7.17 -20.49
C LEU A 21 4.75 -6.98 -19.00
N ALA A 22 5.05 -5.76 -18.58
CA ALA A 22 5.29 -5.46 -17.16
C ALA A 22 4.07 -5.78 -16.28
N ARG A 23 2.86 -5.44 -16.73
CA ARG A 23 1.61 -5.82 -16.07
C ARG A 23 1.47 -7.35 -15.96
N ASP A 24 1.73 -8.07 -17.05
CA ASP A 24 1.55 -9.53 -17.10
C ASP A 24 2.59 -10.23 -16.19
N GLN A 25 3.79 -9.68 -16.05
CA GLN A 25 4.77 -10.14 -15.06
C GLN A 25 4.26 -9.98 -13.62
N VAL A 26 3.60 -8.84 -13.30
CA VAL A 26 2.97 -8.67 -11.98
C VAL A 26 1.90 -9.73 -11.75
N ARG A 27 1.03 -9.96 -12.74
CA ARG A 27 -0.02 -10.99 -12.66
C ARG A 27 0.56 -12.39 -12.45
N GLN A 28 1.58 -12.75 -13.21
CA GLN A 28 2.24 -14.05 -13.09
C GLN A 28 2.85 -14.27 -11.70
N ARG A 29 3.56 -13.26 -11.16
CA ARG A 29 4.12 -13.33 -9.80
C ARG A 29 3.03 -13.42 -8.75
N TRP A 30 1.94 -12.67 -8.91
CA TRP A 30 0.81 -12.72 -7.99
C TRP A 30 0.15 -14.11 -7.97
N GLU A 31 -0.01 -14.77 -9.14
CA GLU A 31 -0.50 -16.15 -9.17
C GLU A 31 0.40 -17.11 -8.37
N GLN A 32 1.71 -16.93 -8.39
CA GLN A 32 2.63 -17.71 -7.55
C GLN A 32 2.48 -17.40 -6.06
N ILE A 33 2.35 -16.13 -5.71
CA ILE A 33 2.15 -15.70 -4.32
C ILE A 33 0.85 -16.26 -3.74
N LYS A 34 -0.21 -16.40 -4.55
CA LYS A 34 -1.49 -16.97 -4.13
C LYS A 34 -1.42 -18.43 -3.66
N LEU A 35 -0.40 -19.15 -4.08
CA LEU A 35 -0.18 -20.53 -3.62
C LEU A 35 0.29 -20.62 -2.16
N GLY A 36 0.65 -19.47 -1.53
CA GLY A 36 1.11 -19.43 -0.14
C GLY A 36 2.28 -20.38 0.09
N GLY A 37 2.10 -21.36 0.98
CA GLY A 37 3.09 -22.41 1.26
C GLY A 37 3.20 -23.50 0.19
N GLY A 38 2.47 -23.36 -0.93
CA GLY A 38 2.47 -24.26 -2.08
C GLY A 38 1.34 -25.30 -2.05
N GLU A 39 1.14 -25.98 -3.20
CA GLU A 39 0.04 -26.91 -3.41
C GLU A 39 -0.06 -28.00 -2.34
N LYS A 40 1.05 -28.63 -1.96
CA LYS A 40 1.07 -29.66 -0.90
C LYS A 40 0.59 -29.15 0.46
N ALA A 41 0.90 -27.89 0.78
CA ALA A 41 0.44 -27.28 2.03
C ALA A 41 -1.05 -26.98 1.98
N LEU A 42 -1.57 -26.55 0.82
CA LEU A 42 -3.01 -26.39 0.58
C LEU A 42 -3.77 -27.73 0.67
N GLU A 43 -3.28 -28.79 0.01
CA GLU A 43 -3.87 -30.13 0.11
C GLU A 43 -3.93 -30.63 1.56
N LYS A 44 -2.85 -30.42 2.31
CA LYS A 44 -2.82 -30.78 3.74
C LYS A 44 -3.85 -29.99 4.55
N LEU A 45 -4.01 -28.69 4.28
CA LEU A 45 -4.99 -27.83 4.94
C LEU A 45 -6.42 -28.33 4.65
N HIS A 46 -6.74 -28.60 3.39
CA HIS A 46 -8.05 -29.13 2.97
C HIS A 46 -8.33 -30.51 3.59
N SER A 47 -7.31 -31.38 3.73
CA SER A 47 -7.49 -32.69 4.39
C SER A 47 -7.87 -32.57 5.87
N GLN A 48 -7.64 -31.42 6.49
CA GLN A 48 -8.06 -31.10 7.85
C GLN A 48 -9.47 -30.48 7.91
N GLY A 49 -10.16 -30.37 6.78
CA GLY A 49 -11.48 -29.73 6.69
C GLY A 49 -11.46 -28.21 6.76
N LYS A 50 -10.32 -27.58 6.54
CA LYS A 50 -10.14 -26.11 6.63
C LYS A 50 -10.08 -25.49 5.24
N LEU A 51 -10.60 -24.29 5.11
CA LEU A 51 -10.39 -23.42 3.96
C LEU A 51 -9.05 -22.67 4.09
N SER A 52 -8.41 -22.36 2.95
CA SER A 52 -7.27 -21.45 2.92
C SER A 52 -7.68 -20.01 3.26
N ALA A 53 -6.71 -19.15 3.60
CA ALA A 53 -6.98 -17.74 3.87
C ALA A 53 -7.73 -17.05 2.72
N ARG A 54 -7.34 -17.31 1.48
CA ARG A 54 -7.98 -16.74 0.29
C ARG A 54 -9.38 -17.28 0.06
N GLU A 55 -9.61 -18.58 0.23
CA GLU A 55 -10.95 -19.19 0.13
C GLU A 55 -11.89 -18.65 1.20
N ARG A 56 -11.41 -18.43 2.44
CA ARG A 56 -12.18 -17.79 3.51
C ARG A 56 -12.61 -16.37 3.13
N ILE A 57 -11.68 -15.56 2.60
CA ILE A 57 -11.98 -14.21 2.13
C ILE A 57 -12.93 -14.24 0.93
N ASP A 58 -12.71 -15.12 -0.04
CA ASP A 58 -13.58 -15.29 -1.21
C ASP A 58 -15.01 -15.69 -0.83
N TYR A 59 -15.17 -16.48 0.23
CA TYR A 59 -16.48 -16.85 0.75
C TYR A 59 -17.15 -15.68 1.49
N LEU A 60 -16.37 -14.89 2.22
CA LEU A 60 -16.87 -13.82 3.08
C LEU A 60 -17.32 -12.59 2.28
N LEU A 61 -16.54 -12.17 1.28
CA LEU A 61 -16.78 -10.93 0.55
C LEU A 61 -17.89 -11.05 -0.49
N ASP A 62 -18.63 -9.96 -0.68
CA ASP A 62 -19.66 -9.81 -1.72
C ASP A 62 -19.04 -9.93 -3.11
N LYS A 63 -19.45 -10.91 -3.89
CA LYS A 63 -18.84 -11.26 -5.19
C LYS A 63 -19.11 -10.25 -6.30
N ASP A 64 -20.17 -9.50 -6.20
CA ASP A 64 -20.60 -8.46 -7.15
C ASP A 64 -19.99 -7.08 -6.86
N LYS A 65 -19.20 -6.96 -5.79
CA LYS A 65 -18.55 -5.74 -5.37
C LYS A 65 -17.05 -5.76 -5.67
N PRO A 66 -16.43 -4.58 -5.93
CA PRO A 66 -14.98 -4.48 -6.10
C PRO A 66 -14.24 -4.77 -4.80
N ARG A 67 -13.01 -5.25 -4.92
CA ARG A 67 -12.12 -5.51 -3.78
C ARG A 67 -10.67 -5.12 -4.11
N MET A 68 -9.87 -4.90 -3.07
CA MET A 68 -8.45 -4.51 -3.16
C MET A 68 -7.62 -5.35 -2.20
N GLU A 69 -6.62 -6.07 -2.69
CA GLU A 69 -5.64 -6.75 -1.83
C GLU A 69 -4.50 -5.80 -1.46
N ILE A 70 -4.27 -5.63 -0.16
CA ILE A 70 -3.22 -4.77 0.41
C ILE A 70 -1.98 -5.61 0.70
N GLY A 71 -0.82 -5.20 0.16
CA GLY A 71 0.45 -5.85 0.43
C GLY A 71 0.56 -7.28 -0.10
N ALA A 72 -0.03 -7.59 -1.28
CA ALA A 72 0.08 -8.92 -1.88
C ALA A 72 1.54 -9.38 -2.04
N PHE A 73 2.43 -8.48 -2.38
CA PHE A 73 3.88 -8.70 -2.58
C PHE A 73 4.71 -8.52 -1.30
N ALA A 74 4.09 -8.30 -0.14
CA ALA A 74 4.83 -8.14 1.12
C ALA A 74 5.72 -9.34 1.40
N ALA A 75 6.97 -9.09 1.78
CA ALA A 75 8.03 -10.07 2.01
C ALA A 75 8.44 -10.93 0.80
N GLU A 76 8.05 -10.56 -0.45
CA GLU A 76 8.53 -11.27 -1.64
C GLU A 76 10.05 -11.24 -1.71
N GLY A 77 10.66 -12.42 -1.82
CA GLY A 77 12.12 -12.58 -1.87
C GLY A 77 12.86 -12.41 -0.55
N MET A 78 12.13 -12.14 0.55
CA MET A 78 12.69 -12.07 1.91
C MET A 78 12.61 -13.44 2.62
N TYR A 79 13.39 -13.59 3.69
CA TYR A 79 13.38 -14.80 4.56
C TYR A 79 13.66 -16.12 3.82
N ARG A 80 14.49 -16.08 2.78
CA ARG A 80 14.83 -17.27 1.95
C ARG A 80 15.47 -18.38 2.75
N GLU A 81 16.28 -18.05 3.75
CA GLU A 81 16.91 -18.97 4.71
C GLU A 81 15.89 -19.79 5.52
N TYR A 82 14.67 -19.25 5.67
CA TYR A 82 13.55 -19.93 6.34
C TYR A 82 12.53 -20.52 5.35
N GLY A 83 12.81 -20.46 4.03
CA GLY A 83 11.92 -20.94 2.97
C GLY A 83 10.90 -19.92 2.49
N GLY A 84 11.12 -18.63 2.78
CA GLY A 84 10.29 -17.53 2.34
C GLY A 84 9.04 -17.27 3.21
N CYS A 85 8.37 -16.15 2.92
CA CYS A 85 7.14 -15.75 3.60
C CYS A 85 6.22 -15.00 2.61
N PRO A 86 5.64 -15.70 1.62
CA PRO A 86 4.80 -15.07 0.60
C PRO A 86 3.62 -14.32 1.22
N SER A 87 3.32 -13.13 0.68
CA SER A 87 2.31 -12.21 1.20
C SER A 87 2.47 -11.89 2.70
N ALA A 88 3.71 -12.00 3.23
CA ALA A 88 4.02 -11.87 4.65
C ALA A 88 3.23 -12.84 5.56
N GLY A 89 2.80 -14.02 5.05
CA GLY A 89 2.03 -15.02 5.79
C GLY A 89 0.63 -14.56 6.22
N VAL A 90 0.12 -13.47 5.66
CA VAL A 90 -1.22 -12.93 5.97
C VAL A 90 -1.82 -12.25 4.74
N VAL A 91 -3.07 -12.57 4.42
CA VAL A 91 -3.81 -11.93 3.33
C VAL A 91 -4.65 -10.79 3.91
N VAL A 92 -4.57 -9.62 3.30
CA VAL A 92 -5.33 -8.44 3.71
C VAL A 92 -6.10 -7.90 2.51
N GLU A 93 -7.43 -7.82 2.63
CA GLU A 93 -8.28 -7.26 1.58
C GLU A 93 -9.27 -6.24 2.12
N ILE A 94 -9.49 -5.18 1.35
CA ILE A 94 -10.62 -4.27 1.52
C ILE A 94 -11.70 -4.70 0.52
N GLY A 95 -12.89 -4.96 1.01
CA GLY A 95 -14.03 -5.39 0.22
C GLY A 95 -15.34 -5.07 0.90
N TYR A 96 -16.39 -5.80 0.55
CA TYR A 96 -17.72 -5.56 1.10
C TYR A 96 -18.29 -6.86 1.66
N VAL A 97 -18.99 -6.76 2.79
CA VAL A 97 -19.77 -7.81 3.40
C VAL A 97 -21.18 -7.27 3.67
N ARG A 98 -22.19 -7.88 3.05
CA ARG A 98 -23.58 -7.38 3.13
C ARG A 98 -23.71 -5.89 2.79
N GLY A 99 -22.89 -5.40 1.84
CA GLY A 99 -22.85 -4.02 1.40
C GLY A 99 -22.04 -3.05 2.28
N HIS A 100 -21.59 -3.47 3.47
CA HIS A 100 -20.69 -2.69 4.32
C HIS A 100 -19.25 -2.86 3.86
N GLN A 101 -18.54 -1.76 3.65
CA GLN A 101 -17.11 -1.82 3.35
C GLN A 101 -16.32 -2.20 4.59
N VAL A 102 -15.47 -3.22 4.48
CA VAL A 102 -14.70 -3.82 5.57
C VAL A 102 -13.25 -4.06 5.16
N ILE A 103 -12.37 -4.24 6.13
CA ILE A 103 -11.04 -4.79 5.90
C ILE A 103 -10.96 -6.18 6.55
N VAL A 104 -10.48 -7.17 5.80
CA VAL A 104 -10.32 -8.55 6.25
C VAL A 104 -8.85 -8.88 6.34
N VAL A 105 -8.44 -9.48 7.46
CA VAL A 105 -7.07 -9.91 7.75
C VAL A 105 -7.10 -11.40 8.04
N ALA A 106 -6.56 -12.23 7.16
CA ALA A 106 -6.56 -13.68 7.28
C ALA A 106 -5.15 -14.25 7.36
N ASN A 107 -4.80 -14.95 8.44
CA ASN A 107 -3.53 -15.67 8.53
C ASN A 107 -3.48 -16.79 7.49
N ASP A 108 -2.37 -16.92 6.80
CA ASP A 108 -2.13 -18.03 5.89
C ASP A 108 -1.41 -19.17 6.61
N ALA A 109 -2.19 -20.13 7.09
CA ALA A 109 -1.66 -21.30 7.81
C ALA A 109 -0.76 -22.21 6.94
N THR A 110 -0.80 -22.06 5.61
CA THR A 110 0.10 -22.76 4.69
C THR A 110 1.53 -22.22 4.78
N VAL A 111 1.70 -20.97 5.21
CA VAL A 111 3.00 -20.30 5.38
C VAL A 111 3.45 -20.42 6.84
N LYS A 112 4.35 -21.38 7.11
CA LYS A 112 4.92 -21.61 8.46
C LYS A 112 3.86 -21.70 9.56
N ALA A 113 2.75 -22.40 9.30
CA ALA A 113 1.59 -22.51 10.20
C ALA A 113 1.03 -21.16 10.67
N GLY A 114 1.07 -20.15 9.82
CA GLY A 114 0.60 -18.80 10.15
C GLY A 114 1.47 -18.04 11.15
N ALA A 115 2.75 -18.42 11.30
CA ALA A 115 3.67 -17.75 12.20
C ALA A 115 3.95 -16.30 11.78
N TRP A 116 4.20 -15.43 12.76
CA TRP A 116 4.37 -13.99 12.56
C TRP A 116 5.85 -13.63 12.42
N PHE A 117 6.23 -13.27 11.20
CA PHE A 117 7.50 -12.65 10.87
C PHE A 117 7.45 -11.13 11.09
N PRO A 118 8.57 -10.40 11.08
CA PRO A 118 8.56 -8.94 11.17
C PRO A 118 7.65 -8.29 10.11
N MET A 119 7.68 -8.80 8.87
CA MET A 119 6.80 -8.29 7.80
C MET A 119 5.33 -8.66 8.01
N THR A 120 5.01 -9.77 8.67
CA THR A 120 3.64 -10.11 9.07
C THR A 120 3.09 -9.05 10.03
N CYS A 121 3.88 -8.67 11.03
CA CYS A 121 3.53 -7.61 11.98
C CYS A 121 3.31 -6.28 11.25
N LYS A 122 4.23 -5.88 10.38
CA LYS A 122 4.14 -4.63 9.61
C LYS A 122 2.89 -4.58 8.74
N LYS A 123 2.52 -5.70 8.11
CA LYS A 123 1.30 -5.78 7.28
C LYS A 123 0.02 -5.72 8.11
N ASN A 124 -0.03 -6.38 9.26
CA ASN A 124 -1.15 -6.25 10.20
C ASN A 124 -1.30 -4.82 10.72
N LEU A 125 -0.20 -4.15 11.07
CA LEU A 125 -0.22 -2.75 11.48
C LEU A 125 -0.75 -1.85 10.36
N ARG A 126 -0.38 -2.11 9.10
CA ARG A 126 -0.92 -1.37 7.96
C ARG A 126 -2.43 -1.59 7.80
N ALA A 127 -2.91 -2.81 7.99
CA ALA A 127 -4.35 -3.10 7.98
C ALA A 127 -5.09 -2.34 9.09
N GLN A 128 -4.56 -2.33 10.31
CA GLN A 128 -5.13 -1.58 11.43
C GLN A 128 -5.07 -0.07 11.21
N GLU A 129 -3.98 0.45 10.65
CA GLU A 129 -3.86 1.87 10.27
C GLU A 129 -4.97 2.28 9.29
N ILE A 130 -5.19 1.48 8.24
CA ILE A 130 -6.27 1.72 7.26
C ILE A 130 -7.64 1.67 7.96
N ALA A 131 -7.87 0.68 8.85
CA ALA A 131 -9.12 0.57 9.61
C ALA A 131 -9.34 1.80 10.51
N MET A 132 -8.33 2.21 11.26
CA MET A 132 -8.40 3.36 12.18
C MET A 132 -8.64 4.68 11.46
N GLU A 133 -7.90 4.93 10.38
CA GLU A 133 -7.99 6.18 9.61
C GLU A 133 -9.33 6.35 8.90
N ASN A 134 -9.92 5.26 8.46
CA ASN A 134 -11.16 5.25 7.68
C ASN A 134 -12.37 4.80 8.49
N ARG A 135 -12.18 4.37 9.75
CA ARG A 135 -13.20 3.77 10.63
C ARG A 135 -13.89 2.57 9.97
N LEU A 136 -13.12 1.76 9.24
CA LEU A 136 -13.62 0.54 8.64
C LEU A 136 -13.72 -0.56 9.70
N PRO A 137 -14.82 -1.32 9.73
CA PRO A 137 -14.86 -2.58 10.49
C PRO A 137 -13.71 -3.48 10.03
N ILE A 138 -13.03 -4.11 10.99
CA ILE A 138 -11.95 -5.04 10.71
C ILE A 138 -12.31 -6.46 11.15
N ILE A 139 -12.07 -7.42 10.26
CA ILE A 139 -12.39 -8.82 10.46
C ILE A 139 -11.09 -9.62 10.46
N TYR A 140 -10.81 -10.34 11.55
CA TYR A 140 -9.64 -11.19 11.68
C TYR A 140 -10.04 -12.67 11.54
N LEU A 141 -9.48 -13.37 10.55
CA LEU A 141 -9.61 -14.80 10.35
C LEU A 141 -8.31 -15.47 10.84
N VAL A 142 -8.32 -15.93 12.08
CA VAL A 142 -7.11 -16.29 12.82
C VAL A 142 -6.79 -17.77 12.70
N ASP A 143 -5.58 -18.07 12.24
CA ASP A 143 -5.02 -19.42 12.14
C ASP A 143 -3.49 -19.30 12.24
N SER A 144 -2.96 -19.22 13.47
CA SER A 144 -1.58 -18.77 13.70
C SER A 144 -0.88 -19.49 14.84
N ALA A 145 0.32 -19.97 14.57
CA ALA A 145 1.23 -20.53 15.58
C ALA A 145 1.90 -19.48 16.50
N GLY A 146 1.56 -18.19 16.37
CA GLY A 146 2.19 -17.11 17.14
C GLY A 146 3.47 -16.56 16.48
N VAL A 147 4.36 -15.97 17.29
CA VAL A 147 5.62 -15.36 16.79
C VAL A 147 6.54 -16.41 16.17
N PHE A 148 7.16 -16.09 15.03
CA PHE A 148 8.21 -16.90 14.44
C PHE A 148 9.47 -16.82 15.30
N LEU A 149 9.66 -17.82 16.16
CA LEU A 149 10.67 -17.82 17.21
C LEU A 149 12.12 -17.51 16.76
N PRO A 150 12.58 -17.96 15.56
CA PRO A 150 13.93 -17.61 15.10
C PRO A 150 14.18 -16.11 14.90
N LEU A 151 13.11 -15.30 14.79
CA LEU A 151 13.18 -13.83 14.61
C LEU A 151 12.46 -13.09 15.75
N GLN A 152 12.33 -13.69 16.93
CA GLN A 152 11.57 -13.12 18.04
C GLN A 152 12.15 -11.78 18.54
N ASP A 153 13.45 -11.60 18.46
CA ASP A 153 14.17 -10.38 18.84
C ASP A 153 13.86 -9.18 17.93
N GLU A 154 13.47 -9.42 16.68
CA GLU A 154 13.02 -8.39 15.76
C GLU A 154 11.51 -8.03 15.91
N VAL A 155 10.76 -8.80 16.71
CA VAL A 155 9.29 -8.69 16.78
C VAL A 155 8.80 -8.29 18.16
N PHE A 156 9.35 -8.90 19.22
CA PHE A 156 8.71 -8.90 20.54
C PHE A 156 8.72 -7.53 21.25
N PRO A 157 9.87 -6.88 21.50
CA PRO A 157 9.90 -5.73 22.40
C PRO A 157 9.76 -4.38 21.70
N ASP A 158 9.74 -4.36 20.37
CA ASP A 158 9.75 -3.11 19.61
C ASP A 158 8.39 -2.42 19.60
N LYS A 159 8.43 -1.09 19.41
CA LYS A 159 7.26 -0.23 19.39
C LYS A 159 6.30 -0.55 18.24
N GLU A 160 6.81 -0.86 17.05
CA GLU A 160 6.01 -0.94 15.80
C GLU A 160 5.82 -2.40 15.33
N HIS A 161 5.76 -3.36 16.26
CA HIS A 161 5.53 -4.76 15.96
C HIS A 161 4.38 -5.36 16.78
N PHE A 162 4.60 -6.54 17.32
CA PHE A 162 3.55 -7.38 17.89
C PHE A 162 2.72 -6.68 18.99
N GLY A 163 3.38 -6.03 19.95
CA GLY A 163 2.70 -5.32 21.04
C GLY A 163 1.85 -4.15 20.57
N ARG A 164 2.26 -3.48 19.48
CA ARG A 164 1.50 -2.36 18.90
C ARG A 164 0.15 -2.83 18.35
N ILE A 165 0.07 -4.03 17.81
CA ILE A 165 -1.16 -4.60 17.28
C ILE A 165 -2.21 -4.73 18.37
N PHE A 166 -1.85 -5.24 19.54
CA PHE A 166 -2.78 -5.38 20.68
C PHE A 166 -3.18 -4.03 21.24
N ARG A 167 -2.24 -3.09 21.33
CA ARG A 167 -2.57 -1.72 21.71
C ARG A 167 -3.61 -1.11 20.75
N ASN A 168 -3.44 -1.30 19.45
CA ASN A 168 -4.36 -0.80 18.45
C ASN A 168 -5.73 -1.46 18.55
N ASN A 169 -5.84 -2.76 18.85
CA ASN A 169 -7.12 -3.42 19.13
C ASN A 169 -7.87 -2.70 20.24
N ALA A 170 -7.22 -2.45 21.39
CA ALA A 170 -7.85 -1.75 22.49
C ALA A 170 -8.29 -0.33 22.11
N GLN A 171 -7.50 0.40 21.35
CA GLN A 171 -7.83 1.75 20.90
C GLN A 171 -8.96 1.76 19.87
N MET A 172 -8.96 0.85 18.90
CA MET A 172 -10.04 0.73 17.91
C MET A 172 -11.38 0.45 18.58
N SER A 173 -11.42 -0.48 19.53
CA SER A 173 -12.63 -0.75 20.32
C SER A 173 -13.11 0.51 21.07
N SER A 174 -12.20 1.21 21.77
CA SER A 174 -12.55 2.45 22.49
C SER A 174 -13.03 3.59 21.59
N GLU A 175 -12.62 3.59 20.33
CA GLU A 175 -13.06 4.57 19.32
C GLU A 175 -14.34 4.12 18.59
N GLY A 176 -14.87 2.93 18.87
CA GLY A 176 -16.07 2.37 18.23
C GLY A 176 -15.82 1.92 16.79
N ILE A 177 -14.62 1.43 16.49
CA ILE A 177 -14.28 0.74 15.25
C ILE A 177 -14.52 -0.74 15.46
N VAL A 178 -15.53 -1.30 14.82
CA VAL A 178 -15.97 -2.69 15.03
C VAL A 178 -14.88 -3.68 14.65
N GLN A 179 -14.62 -4.64 15.53
CA GLN A 179 -13.63 -5.70 15.36
C GLN A 179 -14.30 -7.05 15.61
N ILE A 180 -14.29 -7.91 14.59
CA ILE A 180 -14.82 -9.28 14.68
C ILE A 180 -13.67 -10.24 14.39
N ALA A 181 -13.49 -11.25 15.23
CA ALA A 181 -12.45 -12.26 15.01
C ALA A 181 -13.02 -13.67 15.02
N ALA A 182 -12.57 -14.52 14.10
CA ALA A 182 -12.86 -15.95 14.08
C ALA A 182 -11.59 -16.76 14.23
N VAL A 183 -11.54 -17.61 15.24
CA VAL A 183 -10.46 -18.57 15.47
C VAL A 183 -10.78 -19.84 14.67
N MET A 184 -10.14 -19.97 13.52
CA MET A 184 -10.38 -21.02 12.53
C MET A 184 -9.26 -22.06 12.49
N GLY A 185 -8.30 -21.93 13.38
CA GLY A 185 -7.16 -22.81 13.55
C GLY A 185 -6.51 -22.62 14.91
N SER A 186 -5.28 -23.10 15.04
CA SER A 186 -4.53 -22.92 16.28
C SER A 186 -4.24 -21.43 16.52
N CYS A 187 -4.40 -20.98 17.76
CA CYS A 187 -4.10 -19.63 18.19
C CYS A 187 -3.34 -19.66 19.51
N VAL A 188 -2.03 -19.49 19.45
CA VAL A 188 -1.12 -19.82 20.57
C VAL A 188 -0.41 -18.57 21.08
N ALA A 189 -0.19 -18.54 22.38
CA ALA A 189 0.61 -17.54 23.11
C ALA A 189 0.13 -16.10 22.85
N GLY A 190 1.03 -15.20 22.48
CA GLY A 190 0.69 -13.79 22.18
C GLY A 190 -0.37 -13.62 21.08
N GLY A 191 -0.40 -14.52 20.08
CA GLY A 191 -1.41 -14.51 19.03
C GLY A 191 -2.85 -14.68 19.53
N ALA A 192 -3.03 -15.29 20.70
CA ALA A 192 -4.34 -15.47 21.33
C ALA A 192 -4.99 -14.16 21.76
N TYR A 193 -4.22 -13.11 22.02
CA TYR A 193 -4.79 -11.81 22.42
C TYR A 193 -5.50 -11.09 21.27
N LEU A 194 -5.07 -11.27 20.03
CA LEU A 194 -5.68 -10.61 18.87
C LEU A 194 -7.19 -10.90 18.77
N PRO A 195 -7.67 -12.17 18.73
CA PRO A 195 -9.10 -12.44 18.69
C PRO A 195 -9.83 -12.02 19.95
N ILE A 196 -9.24 -12.21 21.12
CA ILE A 196 -9.94 -11.98 22.41
C ILE A 196 -10.03 -10.48 22.77
N MET A 197 -9.16 -9.65 22.19
CA MET A 197 -9.28 -8.19 22.31
C MET A 197 -10.17 -7.58 21.22
N SER A 198 -10.69 -8.36 20.29
CA SER A 198 -11.75 -7.94 19.36
C SER A 198 -13.08 -7.79 20.09
N ASP A 199 -14.04 -7.08 19.49
CA ASP A 199 -15.33 -6.82 20.15
C ASP A 199 -16.20 -8.08 20.22
N GLU A 200 -16.06 -8.98 19.22
CA GLU A 200 -16.72 -10.29 19.15
C GLU A 200 -15.76 -11.35 18.64
N ALA A 201 -15.74 -12.50 19.31
CA ALA A 201 -14.86 -13.62 19.02
C ALA A 201 -15.64 -14.91 18.75
N LEU A 202 -15.38 -15.51 17.58
CA LEU A 202 -15.92 -16.80 17.18
C LEU A 202 -14.83 -17.88 17.26
N ILE A 203 -15.21 -19.14 17.45
CA ILE A 203 -14.29 -20.28 17.39
C ILE A 203 -14.93 -21.46 16.65
N VAL A 204 -14.15 -22.09 15.77
CA VAL A 204 -14.59 -23.25 14.98
C VAL A 204 -14.30 -24.54 15.74
N ASN A 205 -15.31 -25.41 15.81
CA ASN A 205 -15.21 -26.73 16.44
C ASN A 205 -14.06 -27.55 15.85
N LYS A 206 -13.29 -28.23 16.71
CA LYS A 206 -12.21 -29.18 16.40
C LYS A 206 -10.99 -28.58 15.66
N THR A 207 -11.15 -27.53 14.88
CA THR A 207 -10.05 -26.90 14.17
C THR A 207 -9.52 -25.66 14.89
N GLY A 208 -10.40 -24.87 15.51
CA GLY A 208 -10.07 -23.69 16.30
C GLY A 208 -9.65 -24.07 17.72
N SER A 209 -8.57 -23.47 18.21
CA SER A 209 -8.16 -23.59 19.61
C SER A 209 -7.39 -22.34 20.08
N ILE A 210 -7.61 -21.94 21.32
CA ILE A 210 -6.93 -20.79 21.92
C ILE A 210 -6.31 -21.23 23.24
N PHE A 211 -5.03 -20.94 23.44
CA PHE A 211 -4.36 -21.14 24.72
C PHE A 211 -3.06 -20.33 24.82
N LEU A 212 -2.68 -19.94 26.02
CA LEU A 212 -1.37 -19.29 26.25
C LEU A 212 -0.22 -20.29 26.09
N ALA A 213 -0.43 -21.53 26.55
CA ALA A 213 0.53 -22.64 26.40
C ALA A 213 -0.23 -23.87 25.93
N GLY A 214 0.17 -24.45 24.80
CA GLY A 214 -0.43 -25.68 24.29
C GLY A 214 -0.17 -26.89 25.17
N SER A 215 -0.91 -27.97 24.97
CA SER A 215 -0.87 -29.21 25.77
C SER A 215 0.53 -29.72 26.03
N TYR A 216 1.41 -29.64 25.04
CA TYR A 216 2.81 -30.08 25.20
C TYR A 216 3.57 -29.25 26.25
N LEU A 217 3.42 -27.93 26.26
CA LEU A 217 4.05 -27.04 27.23
C LEU A 217 3.42 -27.18 28.61
N VAL A 218 2.12 -27.40 28.71
CA VAL A 218 1.41 -27.68 29.96
C VAL A 218 1.94 -28.94 30.60
N LYS A 219 2.10 -30.01 29.82
CA LYS A 219 2.70 -31.27 30.29
C LYS A 219 4.14 -31.09 30.78
N ALA A 220 4.95 -30.32 30.05
CA ALA A 220 6.33 -30.05 30.42
C ALA A 220 6.44 -29.14 31.67
N ALA A 221 5.55 -28.18 31.86
CA ALA A 221 5.62 -27.21 32.95
C ALA A 221 5.05 -27.73 34.28
N ILE A 222 3.91 -28.43 34.24
CA ILE A 222 3.15 -28.83 35.43
C ILE A 222 2.80 -30.33 35.46
N GLY A 223 3.19 -31.12 34.46
CA GLY A 223 2.97 -32.57 34.38
C GLY A 223 1.52 -32.98 34.02
N GLU A 224 0.64 -32.05 33.72
CA GLU A 224 -0.75 -32.30 33.32
C GLU A 224 -0.80 -32.86 31.90
N ASP A 225 -1.45 -33.99 31.72
CA ASP A 225 -1.69 -34.63 30.41
C ASP A 225 -3.09 -34.28 29.93
N ILE A 226 -3.19 -33.32 29.03
CA ILE A 226 -4.44 -32.81 28.48
C ILE A 226 -4.28 -32.59 26.97
N ASP A 227 -5.33 -32.88 26.19
CA ASP A 227 -5.34 -32.59 24.75
C ASP A 227 -5.72 -31.13 24.46
N ASN A 228 -5.37 -30.65 23.26
CA ASN A 228 -5.62 -29.25 22.89
C ASN A 228 -7.10 -28.88 22.82
N GLU A 229 -7.99 -29.81 22.43
CA GLU A 229 -9.44 -29.54 22.36
C GLU A 229 -10.02 -29.35 23.75
N THR A 230 -9.67 -30.21 24.69
CA THR A 230 -10.08 -30.11 26.09
C THR A 230 -9.47 -28.89 26.78
N LEU A 231 -8.23 -28.56 26.44
CA LEU A 231 -7.50 -27.42 27.03
C LEU A 231 -8.07 -26.08 26.58
N GLY A 232 -8.34 -25.91 25.29
CA GLY A 232 -8.70 -24.60 24.72
C GLY A 232 -9.48 -24.68 23.41
N GLY A 233 -10.28 -25.71 23.21
CA GLY A 233 -11.18 -25.84 22.08
C GLY A 233 -12.50 -25.08 22.25
N ALA A 234 -13.36 -25.19 21.26
CA ALA A 234 -14.57 -24.39 21.17
C ALA A 234 -15.53 -24.58 22.35
N THR A 235 -15.77 -25.82 22.77
CA THR A 235 -16.64 -26.11 23.94
C THR A 235 -16.08 -25.51 25.22
N THR A 236 -14.78 -25.63 25.43
CA THR A 236 -14.12 -25.04 26.61
C THR A 236 -14.29 -23.54 26.66
N HIS A 237 -14.07 -22.86 25.54
CA HIS A 237 -14.07 -21.40 25.53
C HIS A 237 -15.45 -20.77 25.38
N CYS A 238 -16.41 -21.43 24.75
CA CYS A 238 -17.77 -20.90 24.67
C CYS A 238 -18.65 -21.26 25.86
N GLN A 239 -18.43 -22.43 26.51
CA GLN A 239 -19.38 -22.96 27.50
C GLN A 239 -18.81 -23.03 28.92
N ILE A 240 -17.48 -23.06 29.10
CA ILE A 240 -16.84 -23.20 30.43
C ILE A 240 -16.18 -21.89 30.83
N SER A 241 -15.25 -21.37 30.01
CA SER A 241 -14.46 -20.18 30.36
C SER A 241 -15.11 -18.86 29.91
N GLY A 242 -16.01 -18.89 28.93
CA GLY A 242 -16.63 -17.68 28.36
C GLY A 242 -15.65 -16.77 27.62
N VAL A 243 -14.55 -17.32 27.09
CA VAL A 243 -13.51 -16.56 26.39
C VAL A 243 -13.96 -16.17 24.98
N THR A 244 -14.77 -17.00 24.31
CA THR A 244 -15.33 -16.74 23.00
C THR A 244 -16.85 -16.70 23.03
N ASP A 245 -17.46 -15.93 22.11
CA ASP A 245 -18.87 -15.61 22.11
C ASP A 245 -19.71 -16.61 21.29
N TYR A 246 -19.16 -17.13 20.19
CA TYR A 246 -19.87 -18.00 19.26
C TYR A 246 -19.07 -19.26 18.94
N GLN A 247 -19.71 -20.42 19.11
CA GLN A 247 -19.22 -21.72 18.68
C GLN A 247 -19.77 -22.04 17.29
N CYS A 248 -18.89 -22.31 16.32
CA CYS A 248 -19.23 -22.58 14.93
C CYS A 248 -18.82 -24.01 14.52
N GLU A 249 -19.61 -24.65 13.68
CA GLU A 249 -19.37 -26.06 13.30
C GLU A 249 -18.18 -26.22 12.33
N ASN A 250 -17.98 -25.24 11.44
CA ASN A 250 -16.92 -25.25 10.43
C ASN A 250 -16.61 -23.82 9.95
N ASP A 251 -15.64 -23.69 9.04
CA ASP A 251 -15.22 -22.40 8.47
C ASP A 251 -16.39 -21.63 7.83
N GLN A 252 -17.24 -22.33 7.05
CA GLN A 252 -18.37 -21.71 6.36
C GLN A 252 -19.41 -21.16 7.34
N ASP A 253 -19.71 -21.93 8.39
CA ASP A 253 -20.63 -21.49 9.44
C ASP A 253 -20.12 -20.24 10.16
N ALA A 254 -18.84 -20.22 10.52
CA ALA A 254 -18.21 -19.04 11.11
C ALA A 254 -18.29 -17.81 10.20
N LEU A 255 -18.05 -17.99 8.89
CA LEU A 255 -18.13 -16.90 7.90
C LEU A 255 -19.58 -16.39 7.73
N GLU A 256 -20.60 -17.27 7.78
CA GLU A 256 -22.01 -16.84 7.77
C GLU A 256 -22.39 -16.07 9.04
N VAL A 257 -21.92 -16.51 10.21
CA VAL A 257 -22.12 -15.75 11.47
C VAL A 257 -21.50 -14.36 11.34
N ILE A 258 -20.27 -14.25 10.83
CA ILE A 258 -19.61 -12.94 10.58
C ILE A 258 -20.46 -12.06 9.66
N LYS A 259 -20.98 -12.60 8.54
CA LYS A 259 -21.84 -11.84 7.63
C LYS A 259 -23.09 -11.32 8.35
N ASN A 260 -23.66 -12.12 9.24
CA ASN A 260 -24.84 -11.74 10.01
C ASN A 260 -24.54 -10.68 11.09
N LEU A 261 -23.33 -10.68 11.66
CA LEU A 261 -22.86 -9.65 12.59
C LEU A 261 -22.63 -8.33 11.86
N VAL A 262 -21.94 -8.37 10.72
CA VAL A 262 -21.66 -7.19 9.88
C VAL A 262 -22.94 -6.52 9.39
N ASP A 263 -23.95 -7.31 8.99
CA ASP A 263 -25.27 -6.83 8.54
C ASP A 263 -25.99 -5.95 9.56
N LYS A 264 -25.62 -6.03 10.84
CA LYS A 264 -26.25 -5.28 11.96
C LYS A 264 -25.44 -4.09 12.40
N ILE A 265 -24.33 -3.79 11.76
CA ILE A 265 -23.53 -2.60 12.07
C ILE A 265 -24.31 -1.35 11.67
N GLY A 266 -24.52 -0.45 12.60
CA GLY A 266 -25.18 0.83 12.38
C GLY A 266 -24.35 1.78 11.51
N GLU A 267 -25.02 2.72 10.83
CA GLU A 267 -24.32 3.76 10.05
C GLU A 267 -23.53 4.72 10.95
N SER A 268 -22.29 5.00 10.55
CA SER A 268 -21.45 6.02 11.17
C SER A 268 -21.63 7.39 10.50
N SER A 269 -21.24 8.47 11.19
CA SER A 269 -21.16 9.81 10.59
C SER A 269 -20.09 9.83 9.50
N LYS A 270 -20.45 10.40 8.33
CA LYS A 270 -19.58 10.45 7.14
C LYS A 270 -18.82 11.78 7.04
N ALA A 271 -17.69 11.80 6.34
CA ALA A 271 -16.96 13.04 6.02
C ALA A 271 -17.77 13.98 5.13
N GLY A 272 -18.65 13.44 4.30
CA GLY A 272 -19.51 14.21 3.40
C GLY A 272 -18.79 14.71 2.15
N PHE A 273 -17.88 13.91 1.57
CA PHE A 273 -17.25 14.24 0.28
C PHE A 273 -18.30 14.22 -0.86
N SER A 274 -18.14 15.15 -1.80
CA SER A 274 -19.07 15.27 -2.93
C SER A 274 -18.97 14.08 -3.87
N ARG A 275 -20.09 13.37 -4.08
CA ARG A 275 -20.23 12.33 -5.09
C ARG A 275 -21.48 12.55 -5.93
N ILE A 276 -21.35 12.40 -7.24
CA ILE A 276 -22.46 12.38 -8.19
C ILE A 276 -22.50 11.03 -8.90
N LYS A 277 -23.41 10.87 -9.87
CA LYS A 277 -23.42 9.66 -10.70
C LYS A 277 -22.09 9.54 -11.45
N SER A 278 -21.49 8.36 -11.39
CA SER A 278 -20.23 8.04 -12.08
C SER A 278 -20.39 8.14 -13.60
N ALA A 279 -19.36 8.64 -14.27
CA ALA A 279 -19.20 8.62 -15.71
C ALA A 279 -17.89 7.94 -16.12
N LYS A 280 -17.86 7.33 -17.30
CA LYS A 280 -16.63 6.76 -17.86
C LYS A 280 -15.81 7.87 -18.53
N PRO A 281 -14.47 7.77 -18.58
CA PRO A 281 -13.67 8.62 -19.45
C PRO A 281 -14.13 8.52 -20.90
N LYS A 282 -14.14 9.64 -21.62
CA LYS A 282 -14.40 9.68 -23.09
C LYS A 282 -13.20 9.16 -23.88
N LEU A 283 -11.98 9.39 -23.38
CA LEU A 283 -10.75 8.85 -23.94
C LEU A 283 -10.53 7.42 -23.44
N ASN A 284 -9.94 6.58 -24.30
CA ASN A 284 -9.73 5.17 -23.98
C ASN A 284 -8.69 5.01 -22.85
N PRO A 285 -9.04 4.49 -21.67
CA PRO A 285 -8.08 4.27 -20.59
C PRO A 285 -6.91 3.35 -20.96
N ALA A 286 -7.10 2.41 -21.89
CA ALA A 286 -6.05 1.49 -22.31
C ALA A 286 -4.87 2.18 -23.01
N ASP A 287 -5.08 3.38 -23.55
CA ASP A 287 -4.00 4.17 -24.17
C ASP A 287 -2.91 4.56 -23.15
N ILE A 288 -3.18 4.49 -21.85
CA ILE A 288 -2.18 4.76 -20.80
C ILE A 288 -0.94 3.89 -21.02
N TYR A 289 -1.09 2.65 -21.46
CA TYR A 289 0.05 1.77 -21.75
C TYR A 289 0.96 2.33 -22.85
N GLY A 290 0.39 2.92 -23.91
CA GLY A 290 1.17 3.48 -25.01
C GLY A 290 1.72 4.88 -24.73
N ILE A 291 1.07 5.63 -23.81
CA ILE A 291 1.50 6.99 -23.42
C ILE A 291 2.70 6.93 -22.48
N LEU A 292 2.74 5.98 -21.55
CA LEU A 292 3.84 5.81 -20.60
C LEU A 292 5.08 5.25 -21.31
N PRO A 293 6.19 6.02 -21.41
CA PRO A 293 7.35 5.58 -22.16
C PRO A 293 8.11 4.46 -21.46
N GLN A 294 8.65 3.55 -22.24
CA GLN A 294 9.57 2.53 -21.76
C GLN A 294 10.81 3.15 -21.10
N SER A 295 11.39 4.18 -21.73
CA SER A 295 12.53 4.90 -21.16
C SER A 295 12.08 5.95 -20.14
N ARG A 296 12.62 5.88 -18.95
CA ARG A 296 12.33 6.82 -17.84
C ARG A 296 12.79 8.25 -18.09
N THR A 297 13.66 8.46 -19.07
CA THR A 297 14.13 9.80 -19.46
C THR A 297 13.30 10.42 -20.58
N GLN A 298 12.47 9.63 -21.26
CA GLN A 298 11.63 10.13 -22.34
C GLN A 298 10.49 10.97 -21.79
N PRO A 299 10.29 12.19 -22.30
CA PRO A 299 9.18 13.05 -21.87
C PRO A 299 7.85 12.54 -22.43
N TYR A 300 6.77 12.77 -21.68
CA TYR A 300 5.38 12.59 -22.09
C TYR A 300 4.47 13.61 -21.43
N ASP A 301 3.23 13.73 -21.89
CA ASP A 301 2.25 14.64 -21.30
C ASP A 301 1.42 13.92 -20.23
N MET A 302 1.63 14.26 -18.96
CA MET A 302 0.85 13.72 -17.84
C MET A 302 -0.64 14.08 -17.95
N LYS A 303 -0.99 15.16 -18.62
CA LYS A 303 -2.39 15.54 -18.87
C LYS A 303 -3.16 14.46 -19.64
N GLU A 304 -2.48 13.76 -20.57
CA GLU A 304 -3.06 12.64 -21.31
C GLU A 304 -3.42 11.45 -20.40
N ILE A 305 -2.64 11.22 -19.34
CA ILE A 305 -2.97 10.22 -18.32
C ILE A 305 -4.17 10.68 -17.50
N ILE A 306 -4.16 11.92 -17.01
CA ILE A 306 -5.27 12.48 -16.21
C ILE A 306 -6.60 12.35 -16.97
N LEU A 307 -6.64 12.74 -18.24
CA LEU A 307 -7.86 12.71 -19.06
C LEU A 307 -8.42 11.28 -19.28
N ARG A 308 -7.59 10.25 -19.10
CA ARG A 308 -8.01 8.84 -19.19
C ARG A 308 -8.40 8.24 -17.84
N LEU A 309 -8.18 8.97 -16.76
CA LEU A 309 -8.57 8.58 -15.41
C LEU A 309 -9.84 9.28 -14.92
N VAL A 310 -10.14 10.48 -15.40
CA VAL A 310 -11.23 11.30 -14.89
C VAL A 310 -12.52 11.08 -15.66
N ASP A 311 -13.65 11.29 -14.98
CA ASP A 311 -14.99 11.18 -15.54
C ASP A 311 -15.16 12.14 -16.73
N ASP A 312 -15.81 11.66 -17.80
CA ASP A 312 -16.02 12.40 -19.06
C ASP A 312 -14.74 12.93 -19.72
N SER A 313 -13.55 12.55 -19.24
CA SER A 313 -12.27 13.16 -19.62
C SER A 313 -12.25 14.70 -19.42
N GLU A 314 -12.98 15.16 -18.41
CA GLU A 314 -13.11 16.58 -18.08
C GLU A 314 -12.28 16.92 -16.85
N TRP A 315 -11.48 17.97 -16.98
CA TRP A 315 -10.64 18.45 -15.90
C TRP A 315 -10.51 19.98 -15.95
N GLU A 316 -10.62 20.61 -14.78
CA GLU A 316 -10.49 22.04 -14.62
C GLU A 316 -9.12 22.38 -14.07
N GLU A 317 -8.19 22.77 -14.95
CA GLU A 317 -6.80 23.03 -14.61
C GLU A 317 -6.64 24.33 -13.82
N TYR A 318 -6.05 24.25 -12.64
CA TYR A 318 -5.75 25.38 -11.80
C TYR A 318 -4.39 25.98 -12.15
N LYS A 319 -4.33 27.28 -12.45
CA LYS A 319 -3.11 28.03 -12.84
C LYS A 319 -2.34 27.37 -14.00
N GLU A 320 -3.03 27.00 -15.08
CA GLU A 320 -2.47 26.30 -16.25
C GLU A 320 -1.17 26.96 -16.78
N GLY A 321 -1.12 28.28 -16.86
CA GLY A 321 0.04 29.02 -17.38
C GLY A 321 1.18 29.28 -16.39
N TYR A 322 1.10 28.79 -15.14
CA TYR A 322 2.09 29.04 -14.07
C TYR A 322 2.52 27.73 -13.41
N GLY A 323 3.82 27.59 -13.09
CA GLY A 323 4.36 26.42 -12.42
C GLY A 323 4.03 25.12 -13.17
N GLN A 324 4.27 25.10 -14.48
CA GLN A 324 3.78 24.08 -15.40
C GLN A 324 4.41 22.70 -15.22
N THR A 325 5.48 22.57 -14.42
CA THR A 325 6.08 21.24 -14.10
C THR A 325 5.28 20.45 -13.08
N ILE A 326 4.31 21.08 -12.41
CA ILE A 326 3.25 20.40 -11.65
C ILE A 326 1.89 20.82 -12.23
N LEU A 327 1.09 19.83 -12.59
CA LEU A 327 -0.31 20.01 -12.98
C LEU A 327 -1.18 19.94 -11.72
N THR A 328 -2.11 20.86 -11.59
CA THR A 328 -3.10 20.89 -10.51
C THR A 328 -4.47 21.20 -11.07
N GLY A 329 -5.50 20.51 -10.64
CA GLY A 329 -6.86 20.79 -11.12
C GLY A 329 -7.92 19.95 -10.43
N TYR A 330 -9.16 20.37 -10.63
CA TYR A 330 -10.34 19.69 -10.12
C TYR A 330 -10.92 18.76 -11.18
N ALA A 331 -11.38 17.60 -10.75
CA ALA A 331 -12.01 16.61 -11.61
C ALA A 331 -12.97 15.72 -10.81
N ARG A 332 -13.54 14.74 -11.49
CA ARG A 332 -14.26 13.64 -10.84
C ARG A 332 -13.66 12.29 -11.22
N ILE A 333 -13.62 11.38 -10.28
CA ILE A 333 -13.26 9.99 -10.50
C ILE A 333 -14.34 9.12 -9.87
N ASP A 334 -15.03 8.35 -10.69
CA ASP A 334 -16.20 7.55 -10.29
C ASP A 334 -17.25 8.37 -9.52
N GLY A 335 -17.50 9.57 -10.01
CA GLY A 335 -18.41 10.54 -9.42
C GLY A 335 -17.84 11.34 -8.25
N TRP A 336 -16.79 10.87 -7.57
CA TRP A 336 -16.14 11.58 -6.46
C TRP A 336 -15.42 12.85 -6.94
N ALA A 337 -15.67 13.98 -6.30
CA ALA A 337 -14.88 15.19 -6.53
C ALA A 337 -13.45 14.98 -5.99
N VAL A 338 -12.45 15.28 -6.80
CA VAL A 338 -11.03 15.13 -6.45
C VAL A 338 -10.23 16.36 -6.86
N GLY A 339 -9.19 16.65 -6.08
CA GLY A 339 -8.12 17.56 -6.47
C GLY A 339 -6.91 16.73 -6.91
N ILE A 340 -6.45 16.90 -8.14
CA ILE A 340 -5.31 16.17 -8.69
C ILE A 340 -4.06 17.05 -8.62
N VAL A 341 -2.96 16.48 -8.11
CA VAL A 341 -1.61 17.07 -8.11
C VAL A 341 -0.69 16.08 -8.82
N ALA A 342 -0.14 16.46 -9.97
CA ALA A 342 0.59 15.54 -10.83
C ALA A 342 1.88 16.16 -11.38
N ASN A 343 2.95 15.39 -11.49
CA ASN A 343 4.18 15.86 -12.13
C ASN A 343 4.02 15.85 -13.65
N GLN A 344 4.20 17.01 -14.31
CA GLN A 344 4.30 17.07 -15.76
C GLN A 344 5.65 16.56 -16.22
N ARG A 345 5.66 15.70 -17.25
CA ARG A 345 6.89 15.12 -17.81
C ARG A 345 7.40 15.78 -19.08
N LYS A 346 6.60 16.66 -19.68
CA LYS A 346 7.06 17.51 -20.80
C LYS A 346 8.06 18.56 -20.32
N VAL A 347 8.98 18.91 -21.19
CA VAL A 347 9.74 20.16 -21.07
C VAL A 347 8.77 21.31 -21.33
N VAL A 348 8.73 22.28 -20.44
CA VAL A 348 7.85 23.44 -20.55
C VAL A 348 8.67 24.73 -20.66
N LYS A 349 8.10 25.73 -21.31
CA LYS A 349 8.72 27.05 -21.44
C LYS A 349 7.87 28.09 -20.70
N THR A 350 8.46 28.73 -19.70
CA THR A 350 7.78 29.80 -18.96
C THR A 350 7.56 31.02 -19.86
N LYS A 351 6.62 31.88 -19.49
CA LYS A 351 6.41 33.16 -20.22
C LYS A 351 7.64 34.09 -20.18
N LYS A 352 8.54 33.89 -19.22
CA LYS A 352 9.85 34.59 -19.16
C LYS A 352 10.90 33.99 -20.09
N GLY A 353 10.57 32.93 -20.82
CA GLY A 353 11.47 32.27 -21.77
C GLY A 353 12.35 31.18 -21.17
N GLU A 354 12.21 30.86 -19.89
CA GLU A 354 12.99 29.82 -19.23
C GLU A 354 12.46 28.42 -19.58
N MET A 355 13.38 27.51 -19.89
CA MET A 355 13.07 26.11 -20.11
C MET A 355 13.10 25.39 -18.77
N GLN A 356 12.03 24.68 -18.44
CA GLN A 356 11.92 23.84 -17.25
C GLN A 356 11.74 22.37 -17.64
N VAL A 357 12.53 21.49 -17.02
CA VAL A 357 12.54 20.05 -17.30
C VAL A 357 11.37 19.38 -16.59
N GLY A 358 10.63 18.53 -17.28
CA GLY A 358 9.54 17.77 -16.70
C GLY A 358 9.99 16.79 -15.62
N GLY A 359 9.13 16.57 -14.63
CA GLY A 359 9.41 15.74 -13.46
C GLY A 359 10.25 16.42 -12.39
N VAL A 360 10.73 17.65 -12.64
CA VAL A 360 11.48 18.45 -11.67
C VAL A 360 10.56 19.49 -11.04
N ILE A 361 10.65 19.65 -9.73
CA ILE A 361 9.91 20.66 -8.97
C ILE A 361 10.71 21.95 -8.92
N TYR A 362 10.10 23.05 -9.37
CA TYR A 362 10.63 24.41 -9.32
C TYR A 362 9.87 25.23 -8.28
N SER A 363 10.38 26.39 -7.89
CA SER A 363 9.75 27.28 -6.91
C SER A 363 8.32 27.66 -7.29
N ASP A 364 8.08 28.00 -8.55
CA ASP A 364 6.75 28.34 -9.06
C ASP A 364 5.77 27.17 -9.01
N SER A 365 6.21 25.95 -9.33
CA SER A 365 5.37 24.76 -9.27
C SER A 365 5.12 24.30 -7.83
N ALA A 366 6.09 24.47 -6.92
CA ALA A 366 5.91 24.22 -5.50
C ALA A 366 4.87 25.16 -4.87
N ASP A 367 4.95 26.45 -5.16
CA ASP A 367 3.97 27.46 -4.70
C ASP A 367 2.56 27.22 -5.24
N LYS A 368 2.47 26.85 -6.53
CA LYS A 368 1.18 26.47 -7.16
C LYS A 368 0.54 25.30 -6.44
N ALA A 369 1.30 24.23 -6.23
CA ALA A 369 0.81 23.00 -5.59
C ALA A 369 0.44 23.26 -4.13
N THR A 370 1.24 24.01 -3.38
CA THR A 370 0.98 24.42 -1.99
C THR A 370 -0.40 25.07 -1.88
N ARG A 371 -0.65 26.08 -2.69
CA ARG A 371 -1.93 26.83 -2.66
C ARG A 371 -3.10 25.97 -3.10
N PHE A 372 -2.91 25.11 -4.09
CA PHE A 372 -3.96 24.19 -4.56
C PHE A 372 -4.36 23.18 -3.48
N ILE A 373 -3.37 22.59 -2.78
CA ILE A 373 -3.61 21.67 -1.66
C ILE A 373 -4.39 22.39 -0.55
N ALA A 374 -4.02 23.62 -0.20
CA ALA A 374 -4.76 24.43 0.78
C ALA A 374 -6.22 24.66 0.34
N ASN A 375 -6.47 24.97 -0.94
CA ASN A 375 -7.82 25.12 -1.48
C ASN A 375 -8.65 23.83 -1.39
N CYS A 376 -8.03 22.66 -1.66
CA CYS A 376 -8.72 21.36 -1.53
C CYS A 376 -9.09 21.09 -0.07
N ASN A 377 -8.21 21.40 0.88
CA ASN A 377 -8.48 21.28 2.31
C ASN A 377 -9.64 22.19 2.75
N GLN A 378 -9.65 23.45 2.30
CA GLN A 378 -10.72 24.40 2.59
C GLN A 378 -12.09 23.93 2.08
N LYS A 379 -12.10 23.26 0.92
CA LYS A 379 -13.32 22.76 0.26
C LYS A 379 -13.68 21.33 0.62
N LYS A 380 -12.90 20.65 1.47
CA LYS A 380 -13.04 19.22 1.79
C LYS A 380 -13.03 18.31 0.56
N ILE A 381 -12.08 18.53 -0.33
CA ILE A 381 -11.90 17.75 -1.56
C ILE A 381 -10.73 16.79 -1.37
N PRO A 382 -10.93 15.46 -1.48
CA PRO A 382 -9.86 14.47 -1.46
C PRO A 382 -8.77 14.76 -2.50
N LEU A 383 -7.50 14.48 -2.16
CA LEU A 383 -6.35 14.74 -3.01
C LEU A 383 -5.84 13.45 -3.66
N VAL A 384 -5.56 13.51 -4.95
CA VAL A 384 -4.93 12.44 -5.73
C VAL A 384 -3.58 12.93 -6.24
N PHE A 385 -2.50 12.26 -5.85
CA PHE A 385 -1.15 12.54 -6.29
C PHE A 385 -0.72 11.54 -7.36
N LEU A 386 -0.33 12.03 -8.53
CA LEU A 386 0.26 11.22 -9.61
C LEU A 386 1.75 11.54 -9.66
N GLN A 387 2.57 10.63 -9.12
CA GLN A 387 4.02 10.84 -9.02
C GLN A 387 4.76 10.35 -10.27
N ASP A 388 5.50 11.24 -10.90
CA ASP A 388 6.63 10.93 -11.76
C ASP A 388 7.68 12.04 -11.59
N VAL A 389 8.31 12.04 -10.40
CA VAL A 389 9.17 13.10 -9.90
C VAL A 389 10.62 12.64 -9.80
N THR A 390 11.52 13.47 -10.31
CA THR A 390 12.98 13.23 -10.26
C THR A 390 13.68 14.00 -9.14
N GLY A 391 12.99 14.97 -8.52
CA GLY A 391 13.49 15.78 -7.41
C GLY A 391 13.14 17.25 -7.57
N PHE A 392 13.72 18.07 -6.71
CA PHE A 392 13.68 19.54 -6.82
C PHE A 392 14.81 20.02 -7.73
N MET A 393 14.62 21.20 -8.34
CA MET A 393 15.68 21.81 -9.15
C MET A 393 16.87 22.19 -8.27
N VAL A 394 18.05 21.94 -8.78
CA VAL A 394 19.33 22.18 -8.10
C VAL A 394 20.13 23.26 -8.81
N GLY A 395 21.17 23.77 -8.16
CA GLY A 395 22.11 24.75 -8.72
C GLY A 395 21.92 26.15 -8.15
N SER A 396 22.96 26.98 -8.28
CA SER A 396 23.04 28.31 -7.63
C SER A 396 21.82 29.21 -7.89
N LYS A 397 21.30 29.20 -9.13
CA LYS A 397 20.11 30.00 -9.49
C LYS A 397 18.88 29.58 -8.67
N SER A 398 18.68 28.27 -8.49
CA SER A 398 17.53 27.73 -7.73
C SER A 398 17.71 27.97 -6.23
N GLU A 399 18.91 27.74 -5.71
CA GLU A 399 19.24 27.97 -4.29
C GLU A 399 19.07 29.45 -3.92
N HIS A 400 19.66 30.37 -4.72
CA HIS A 400 19.53 31.82 -4.49
C HIS A 400 18.07 32.29 -4.73
N GLY A 401 17.29 31.58 -5.56
CA GLY A 401 15.86 31.82 -5.77
C GLY A 401 14.97 31.32 -4.62
N GLY A 402 15.51 30.57 -3.66
CA GLY A 402 14.79 30.08 -2.48
C GLY A 402 14.04 28.78 -2.71
N ILE A 403 14.53 27.88 -3.57
CA ILE A 403 13.90 26.58 -3.86
C ILE A 403 13.62 25.76 -2.60
N ILE A 404 14.54 25.79 -1.62
CA ILE A 404 14.37 25.03 -0.38
C ILE A 404 13.20 25.57 0.47
N LYS A 405 13.03 26.88 0.49
CA LYS A 405 11.92 27.57 1.16
C LYS A 405 10.58 27.21 0.48
N ASP A 406 10.51 27.29 -0.84
CA ASP A 406 9.29 27.01 -1.60
C ASP A 406 8.95 25.52 -1.59
N GLY A 407 9.96 24.65 -1.65
CA GLY A 407 9.81 23.21 -1.44
C GLY A 407 9.30 22.87 -0.05
N ALA A 408 9.81 23.53 0.98
CA ALA A 408 9.34 23.35 2.37
C ALA A 408 7.87 23.76 2.54
N LYS A 409 7.38 24.79 1.85
CA LYS A 409 5.95 25.14 1.85
C LYS A 409 5.08 24.00 1.27
N LEU A 410 5.51 23.40 0.18
CA LEU A 410 4.78 22.27 -0.43
C LEU A 410 4.76 21.06 0.49
N VAL A 411 5.92 20.68 1.04
CA VAL A 411 6.03 19.58 2.00
C VAL A 411 5.15 19.82 3.23
N ASN A 412 5.14 21.05 3.74
CA ASN A 412 4.28 21.46 4.86
C ASN A 412 2.78 21.33 4.52
N ALA A 413 2.35 21.78 3.34
CA ALA A 413 0.95 21.67 2.91
C ALA A 413 0.51 20.21 2.80
N VAL A 414 1.36 19.33 2.29
CA VAL A 414 1.08 17.88 2.20
C VAL A 414 1.00 17.25 3.58
N ALA A 415 1.94 17.58 4.47
CA ALA A 415 2.01 17.02 5.82
C ALA A 415 0.80 17.41 6.68
N ASN A 416 0.36 18.67 6.59
CA ASN A 416 -0.76 19.20 7.38
C ASN A 416 -2.14 19.04 6.71
N SER A 417 -2.20 18.44 5.52
CA SER A 417 -3.48 18.18 4.85
C SER A 417 -4.36 17.25 5.70
N VAL A 418 -5.62 17.67 5.92
CA VAL A 418 -6.61 16.91 6.69
C VAL A 418 -7.59 16.14 5.81
N VAL A 419 -7.66 16.46 4.52
CA VAL A 419 -8.41 15.65 3.55
C VAL A 419 -7.63 14.40 3.19
N PRO A 420 -8.29 13.29 2.87
CA PRO A 420 -7.63 12.06 2.48
C PRO A 420 -6.77 12.27 1.23
N LYS A 421 -5.60 11.64 1.24
CA LYS A 421 -4.60 11.68 0.16
C LYS A 421 -4.44 10.27 -0.41
N PHE A 422 -4.40 10.17 -1.73
CA PHE A 422 -4.19 8.93 -2.47
C PHE A 422 -3.02 9.13 -3.42
N THR A 423 -2.03 8.26 -3.36
CA THR A 423 -0.80 8.41 -4.15
C THR A 423 -0.64 7.27 -5.13
N ILE A 424 -0.48 7.60 -6.40
CA ILE A 424 -0.17 6.67 -7.48
C ILE A 424 1.23 7.01 -8.01
N ILE A 425 2.16 6.09 -7.85
CA ILE A 425 3.51 6.22 -8.40
C ILE A 425 3.46 5.72 -9.84
N VAL A 426 3.33 6.66 -10.78
CA VAL A 426 3.19 6.39 -12.22
C VAL A 426 4.54 6.07 -12.85
N GLY A 427 5.59 6.74 -12.41
CA GLY A 427 6.94 6.60 -12.93
C GLY A 427 8.00 6.71 -11.84
N ASN A 428 8.84 7.74 -11.89
CA ASN A 428 9.88 7.96 -10.90
C ASN A 428 9.33 8.57 -9.60
N SER A 429 9.93 8.18 -8.47
CA SER A 429 9.66 8.76 -7.16
C SER A 429 10.97 8.92 -6.41
N TYR A 430 11.68 10.05 -6.67
CA TYR A 430 13.05 10.24 -6.21
C TYR A 430 13.20 11.36 -5.19
N GLY A 431 14.03 11.07 -4.17
CA GLY A 431 14.49 12.02 -3.17
C GLY A 431 13.37 12.74 -2.42
N ALA A 432 13.58 13.99 -2.09
CA ALA A 432 12.58 14.84 -1.44
C ALA A 432 11.34 15.11 -2.31
N GLY A 433 11.42 14.86 -3.63
CA GLY A 433 10.25 14.86 -4.51
C GLY A 433 9.19 13.85 -4.11
N ASN A 434 9.60 12.65 -3.62
CA ASN A 434 8.69 11.67 -3.03
C ASN A 434 7.88 12.29 -1.88
N TYR A 435 8.53 13.03 -0.99
CA TYR A 435 7.89 13.67 0.16
C TYR A 435 6.90 14.76 -0.28
N ALA A 436 7.34 15.65 -1.17
CA ALA A 436 6.52 16.75 -1.69
C ALA A 436 5.28 16.27 -2.46
N MET A 437 5.35 15.08 -3.05
CA MET A 437 4.26 14.44 -3.79
C MET A 437 3.53 13.35 -2.98
N CYS A 438 3.53 13.46 -1.66
CA CYS A 438 2.83 12.57 -0.74
C CYS A 438 3.29 11.11 -0.79
N GLY A 439 4.60 10.86 -0.54
CA GLY A 439 5.12 9.53 -0.32
C GLY A 439 4.61 8.89 0.98
N LYS A 440 5.00 7.64 1.23
CA LYS A 440 4.47 6.82 2.35
C LYS A 440 4.52 7.50 3.72
N ALA A 441 5.59 8.26 4.01
CA ALA A 441 5.79 8.97 5.28
C ALA A 441 4.85 10.19 5.48
N TYR A 442 4.07 10.55 4.47
CA TYR A 442 3.11 11.67 4.51
C TYR A 442 1.67 11.18 4.62
N ASP A 443 1.48 9.97 5.11
CA ASP A 443 0.21 9.35 5.47
C ASP A 443 -0.84 9.40 4.34
N PRO A 444 -0.52 8.90 3.12
CA PRO A 444 -1.56 8.65 2.14
C PRO A 444 -2.48 7.53 2.65
N ARG A 445 -3.79 7.67 2.46
CA ARG A 445 -4.75 6.61 2.79
C ARG A 445 -4.43 5.32 2.05
N LEU A 446 -4.05 5.45 0.79
CA LEU A 446 -3.49 4.38 -0.03
C LEU A 446 -2.36 4.94 -0.89
N ILE A 447 -1.32 4.15 -1.07
CA ILE A 447 -0.21 4.42 -1.99
C ILE A 447 0.05 3.18 -2.84
N VAL A 448 -0.02 3.34 -4.15
CA VAL A 448 0.16 2.25 -5.11
C VAL A 448 1.16 2.62 -6.19
N ALA A 449 1.76 1.63 -6.81
CA ALA A 449 2.72 1.84 -7.88
C ALA A 449 2.30 1.14 -9.18
N TYR A 450 2.61 1.73 -10.32
CA TYR A 450 2.51 1.03 -11.60
C TYR A 450 3.66 0.02 -11.76
N PRO A 451 3.51 -1.02 -12.58
CA PRO A 451 4.51 -2.08 -12.74
C PRO A 451 5.89 -1.57 -13.20
N SER A 452 5.91 -0.42 -13.82
CA SER A 452 7.10 0.23 -14.34
C SER A 452 7.62 1.38 -13.46
N ALA A 453 7.12 1.58 -12.24
CA ALA A 453 7.56 2.62 -11.32
C ALA A 453 8.97 2.36 -10.75
N ASN A 454 9.64 3.43 -10.31
CA ASN A 454 10.93 3.36 -9.62
C ASN A 454 10.93 4.27 -8.38
N LEU A 455 11.42 3.75 -7.26
CA LEU A 455 11.51 4.48 -5.99
C LEU A 455 12.96 4.48 -5.50
N ALA A 456 13.54 5.66 -5.28
CA ALA A 456 14.91 5.77 -4.78
C ALA A 456 15.21 7.17 -4.22
N VAL A 457 16.38 7.33 -3.58
CA VAL A 457 16.88 8.66 -3.20
C VAL A 457 17.24 9.47 -4.45
N MET A 458 17.80 8.80 -5.48
CA MET A 458 18.18 9.40 -6.77
C MET A 458 18.19 8.34 -7.87
N GLY A 459 18.28 8.73 -9.14
CA GLY A 459 18.39 7.77 -10.23
C GLY A 459 19.66 6.92 -10.15
N GLY A 460 19.58 5.64 -10.57
CA GLY A 460 20.65 4.66 -10.41
C GLY A 460 22.00 5.08 -11.00
N VAL A 461 22.00 5.72 -12.17
CA VAL A 461 23.24 6.22 -12.82
C VAL A 461 23.90 7.33 -11.97
N GLN A 462 23.13 8.25 -11.42
CA GLN A 462 23.66 9.30 -10.54
C GLN A 462 24.17 8.70 -9.23
N ALA A 463 23.42 7.77 -8.64
CA ALA A 463 23.82 7.07 -7.41
C ALA A 463 25.14 6.32 -7.60
N ALA A 464 25.28 5.59 -8.69
CA ALA A 464 26.51 4.85 -9.00
C ALA A 464 27.73 5.79 -9.09
N LYS A 465 27.59 6.92 -9.77
CA LYS A 465 28.67 7.93 -9.87
C LYS A 465 29.04 8.53 -8.52
N VAL A 466 28.05 8.89 -7.69
CA VAL A 466 28.30 9.46 -6.36
C VAL A 466 28.99 8.45 -5.44
N LEU A 467 28.52 7.20 -5.40
CA LEU A 467 29.12 6.14 -4.59
C LEU A 467 30.55 5.82 -5.05
N LEU A 468 30.79 5.77 -6.35
CA LEU A 468 32.14 5.61 -6.89
C LEU A 468 33.07 6.75 -6.47
N GLN A 469 32.61 8.01 -6.51
CA GLN A 469 33.42 9.15 -6.06
C GLN A 469 33.77 9.05 -4.57
N ILE A 470 32.83 8.61 -3.73
CA ILE A 470 33.07 8.40 -2.29
C ILE A 470 34.09 7.30 -2.06
N GLU A 471 33.97 6.16 -2.76
CA GLU A 471 34.89 5.03 -2.66
C GLU A 471 36.31 5.43 -3.13
N THR A 472 36.40 6.09 -4.29
CA THR A 472 37.66 6.60 -4.83
C THR A 472 38.33 7.60 -3.86
N ALA A 473 37.57 8.50 -3.26
CA ALA A 473 38.10 9.44 -2.26
C ALA A 473 38.59 8.71 -0.99
N THR A 474 37.91 7.66 -0.58
CA THR A 474 38.29 6.84 0.58
C THR A 474 39.58 6.08 0.33
N LEU A 475 39.73 5.48 -0.85
CA LEU A 475 40.95 4.76 -1.25
C LEU A 475 42.16 5.72 -1.39
N LYS A 476 41.95 6.88 -1.99
CA LYS A 476 43.00 7.92 -2.06
C LYS A 476 43.52 8.34 -0.70
N ARG A 477 42.66 8.43 0.33
CA ARG A 477 43.08 8.74 1.71
C ARG A 477 43.92 7.62 2.32
N LYS A 478 43.75 6.37 1.86
CA LYS A 478 44.55 5.20 2.26
C LYS A 478 45.83 5.02 1.42
N GLY A 479 46.08 5.88 0.44
CA GLY A 479 47.22 5.78 -0.49
C GLY A 479 47.02 4.74 -1.60
N GLU A 480 45.80 4.28 -1.80
CA GLU A 480 45.43 3.29 -2.83
C GLU A 480 44.79 4.00 -4.03
N THR A 481 45.00 3.41 -5.24
CA THR A 481 44.35 3.84 -6.48
C THR A 481 43.50 2.71 -7.06
N LEU A 482 42.30 3.04 -7.52
CA LEU A 482 41.46 2.10 -8.27
C LEU A 482 42.03 1.85 -9.66
N SER A 483 42.15 0.59 -10.06
CA SER A 483 42.39 0.26 -11.48
C SER A 483 41.09 0.47 -12.28
N PRO A 484 41.19 0.74 -13.61
CA PRO A 484 40.02 0.91 -14.46
C PRO A 484 39.06 -0.31 -14.42
N GLU A 485 39.61 -1.53 -14.34
CA GLU A 485 38.84 -2.77 -14.27
C GLU A 485 38.05 -2.85 -12.97
N ARG A 486 38.68 -2.48 -11.86
CA ARG A 486 38.04 -2.48 -10.55
C ARG A 486 36.97 -1.39 -10.42
N GLU A 487 37.21 -0.24 -11.07
CA GLU A 487 36.22 0.83 -11.19
C GLU A 487 34.98 0.37 -11.94
N GLN A 488 35.16 -0.30 -13.06
CA GLN A 488 34.07 -0.83 -13.88
C GLN A 488 33.27 -1.91 -13.12
N GLU A 489 33.95 -2.87 -12.49
CA GLU A 489 33.31 -3.90 -11.66
C GLU A 489 32.47 -3.29 -10.52
N LEU A 490 33.02 -2.27 -9.87
CA LEU A 490 32.33 -1.56 -8.77
C LEU A 490 31.08 -0.84 -9.27
N LEU A 491 31.17 -0.15 -10.41
CA LEU A 491 30.03 0.52 -11.05
C LEU A 491 28.91 -0.47 -11.39
N GLU A 492 29.25 -1.60 -12.00
CA GLU A 492 28.29 -2.63 -12.38
C GLU A 492 27.60 -3.25 -11.16
N ASN A 493 28.35 -3.53 -10.10
CA ASN A 493 27.80 -4.06 -8.85
C ASN A 493 26.86 -3.06 -8.15
N ILE A 494 27.25 -1.78 -8.09
CA ILE A 494 26.42 -0.72 -7.53
C ILE A 494 25.15 -0.57 -8.37
N GLN A 495 25.28 -0.50 -9.69
CA GLN A 495 24.15 -0.34 -10.58
C GLN A 495 23.15 -1.49 -10.42
N LYS A 496 23.62 -2.74 -10.46
CA LYS A 496 22.78 -3.92 -10.28
C LYS A 496 22.01 -3.90 -8.95
N LYS A 497 22.71 -3.64 -7.85
CA LYS A 497 22.10 -3.54 -6.52
C LYS A 497 21.05 -2.42 -6.47
N TYR A 498 21.36 -1.29 -7.09
CA TYR A 498 20.45 -0.15 -7.13
C TYR A 498 19.21 -0.44 -7.97
N ASP A 499 19.36 -1.09 -9.14
CA ASP A 499 18.25 -1.47 -10.01
C ASP A 499 17.29 -2.44 -9.30
N GLU A 500 17.81 -3.38 -8.53
CA GLU A 500 17.00 -4.28 -7.70
C GLU A 500 16.20 -3.50 -6.65
N GLN A 501 16.86 -2.58 -5.91
CA GLN A 501 16.27 -1.85 -4.78
C GLN A 501 15.31 -0.74 -5.20
N THR A 502 15.39 -0.26 -6.44
CA THR A 502 14.49 0.79 -6.96
C THR A 502 13.20 0.24 -7.55
N SER A 503 13.10 -1.06 -7.75
CA SER A 503 11.95 -1.70 -8.40
C SER A 503 10.67 -1.57 -7.56
N PRO A 504 9.48 -1.53 -8.18
CA PRO A 504 8.22 -1.52 -7.45
C PRO A 504 8.00 -2.82 -6.65
N TYR A 505 8.61 -3.92 -7.07
CA TYR A 505 8.58 -5.20 -6.34
C TYR A 505 9.32 -5.09 -5.00
N TYR A 506 10.50 -4.47 -4.99
CA TYR A 506 11.24 -4.24 -3.76
C TYR A 506 10.47 -3.32 -2.81
N ALA A 507 9.90 -2.25 -3.34
CA ALA A 507 9.05 -1.35 -2.57
C ALA A 507 7.82 -2.05 -1.97
N ALA A 508 7.15 -2.90 -2.75
CA ALA A 508 5.99 -3.67 -2.30
C ALA A 508 6.38 -4.77 -1.29
N ALA A 509 7.53 -5.45 -1.49
CA ALA A 509 8.05 -6.42 -0.53
C ALA A 509 8.28 -5.80 0.86
N HIS A 510 8.69 -4.53 0.91
CA HIS A 510 8.91 -3.76 2.15
C HIS A 510 7.68 -2.97 2.63
N LEU A 511 6.51 -3.09 1.95
CA LEU A 511 5.29 -2.29 2.21
C LEU A 511 5.51 -0.77 2.13
N TRP A 512 6.43 -0.31 1.28
CA TRP A 512 6.54 1.10 0.95
C TRP A 512 5.41 1.56 0.03
N VAL A 513 4.83 0.61 -0.70
CA VAL A 513 3.56 0.76 -1.41
C VAL A 513 2.59 -0.33 -0.98
N ASP A 514 1.30 -0.03 -1.01
CA ASP A 514 0.23 -0.95 -0.61
C ASP A 514 -0.04 -2.00 -1.70
N ALA A 515 0.21 -1.68 -2.96
CA ALA A 515 0.09 -2.62 -4.09
C ALA A 515 0.88 -2.16 -5.32
N ILE A 516 1.16 -3.11 -6.21
CA ILE A 516 1.52 -2.85 -7.61
C ILE A 516 0.25 -3.11 -8.42
N ILE A 517 -0.28 -2.08 -9.10
CA ILE A 517 -1.57 -2.15 -9.77
C ILE A 517 -1.45 -2.04 -11.29
N ASP A 518 -2.40 -2.65 -12.00
CA ASP A 518 -2.63 -2.34 -13.40
C ASP A 518 -3.07 -0.86 -13.52
N PRO A 519 -2.50 -0.06 -14.43
CA PRO A 519 -2.97 1.31 -14.69
C PRO A 519 -4.48 1.44 -14.89
N LEU A 520 -5.13 0.42 -15.43
CA LEU A 520 -6.58 0.39 -15.65
C LEU A 520 -7.40 0.28 -14.35
N ASP A 521 -6.79 -0.23 -13.28
CA ASP A 521 -7.44 -0.36 -11.97
C ASP A 521 -7.39 0.92 -11.14
N THR A 522 -6.67 1.95 -11.60
CA THR A 522 -6.43 3.20 -10.85
C THR A 522 -7.72 3.87 -10.38
N ARG A 523 -8.72 3.95 -11.24
CA ARG A 523 -10.03 4.54 -10.90
C ARG A 523 -10.71 3.79 -9.77
N GLN A 524 -10.69 2.45 -9.81
CA GLN A 524 -11.29 1.60 -8.77
C GLN A 524 -10.58 1.80 -7.43
N TRP A 525 -9.24 1.80 -7.41
CA TRP A 525 -8.45 2.01 -6.19
C TRP A 525 -8.74 3.37 -5.55
N ILE A 526 -8.78 4.45 -6.35
CA ILE A 526 -9.10 5.79 -5.86
C ILE A 526 -10.55 5.84 -5.34
N SER A 527 -11.51 5.32 -6.09
CA SER A 527 -12.93 5.35 -5.71
C SER A 527 -13.20 4.60 -4.41
N MET A 528 -12.72 3.35 -4.30
CA MET A 528 -12.85 2.56 -3.07
C MET A 528 -12.14 3.21 -1.88
N GLY A 529 -10.97 3.81 -2.12
CA GLY A 529 -10.23 4.52 -1.09
C GLY A 529 -10.96 5.77 -0.59
N ILE A 530 -11.58 6.56 -1.49
CA ILE A 530 -12.39 7.72 -1.10
C ILE A 530 -13.66 7.27 -0.37
N GLU A 531 -14.30 6.19 -0.81
CA GLU A 531 -15.46 5.61 -0.15
C GLU A 531 -15.12 5.21 1.30
N ALA A 532 -14.01 4.49 1.49
CA ALA A 532 -13.49 4.16 2.82
C ALA A 532 -13.26 5.43 3.67
N ALA A 533 -12.55 6.40 3.13
CA ALA A 533 -12.25 7.64 3.82
C ALA A 533 -13.50 8.48 4.13
N ASN A 534 -14.55 8.36 3.32
CA ASN A 534 -15.83 9.03 3.57
C ASN A 534 -16.57 8.45 4.79
N GLY A 535 -16.27 7.22 5.19
CA GLY A 535 -16.77 6.59 6.42
C GLY A 535 -16.24 7.20 7.72
N ALA A 536 -15.22 8.06 7.65
CA ALA A 536 -14.62 8.72 8.80
C ALA A 536 -14.84 10.24 8.75
N PRO A 537 -15.44 10.88 9.78
CA PRO A 537 -15.59 12.33 9.82
C PRO A 537 -14.22 13.02 9.87
N LEU A 538 -14.08 14.17 9.23
CA LEU A 538 -12.87 14.98 9.34
C LEU A 538 -12.79 15.62 10.73
N LYS A 539 -11.99 15.03 11.62
CA LYS A 539 -11.84 15.46 13.01
C LYS A 539 -10.94 16.71 13.18
N LYS A 540 -10.03 16.95 12.27
CA LYS A 540 -9.05 18.04 12.36
C LYS A 540 -9.46 19.24 11.51
N ILE A 541 -9.18 20.44 12.00
CA ILE A 541 -9.27 21.68 11.23
C ILE A 541 -7.93 21.86 10.50
N PHE A 542 -8.00 22.21 9.22
CA PHE A 542 -6.80 22.46 8.42
C PHE A 542 -6.04 23.69 8.95
N ASN A 543 -4.79 23.50 9.30
CA ASN A 543 -3.87 24.55 9.73
C ASN A 543 -2.46 24.21 9.22
N MET A 544 -1.90 25.09 8.43
CA MET A 544 -0.55 24.90 7.87
C MET A 544 0.58 25.23 8.85
N GLY A 545 0.26 25.83 10.01
CA GLY A 545 1.28 26.31 10.93
C GLY A 545 2.09 27.49 10.34
N VAL A 546 3.35 27.60 10.75
CA VAL A 546 4.26 28.66 10.26
C VAL A 546 4.81 28.27 8.88
N LEU A 547 4.59 29.13 7.90
CA LEU A 547 5.12 28.99 6.55
C LEU A 547 6.42 29.74 6.35
N GLN A 548 7.31 29.18 5.54
CA GLN A 548 8.51 29.86 5.05
C GLN A 548 8.13 30.90 4.00
N VAL A 549 8.66 32.11 4.14
CA VAL A 549 8.39 33.26 3.25
C VAL A 549 9.68 33.86 2.70
#